data_2aa29f2bed8e1b5ec75d5b8fa4dfa5e1
#
_entry.id   2aa29f2bed8e1b5ec75d5b8fa4dfa5e1
#
_cell.length_a   1.000
_cell.length_b   1.000
_cell.length_c   1.000
_cell.angle_alpha   90.00
_cell.angle_beta   90.00
_cell.angle_gamma   90.00
#
_symmetry.space_group_name_H-M   'P 1'
#
loop_
_entity.id
_entity.type
_entity.pdbx_description
1 polymer ?
#
loop_
_entity_poly.entity_id
_entity_poly.type
_entity_poly.pdbx_seq_one_letter_code
_entity_poly.pdbx_strand_id
1 'polypeptide(L)'
;MVANSGSEKPSGISIYNYRANRSMERVFFNADGELLIVPEQGRLRIATELGVLNVEPLEIVVLPRGLKFRIELLDAQARGYVAENHGAPLRLPDLGPIGSNGLANPRDFLTPVAHYEDLKKPTTLVQKFLGELWACELDHSPLNVVAWHGNNVPYKYDLRRFNTLGTVSFDHPDPSIFTVLTSPTSCLLYTSDA
;
A
#
# COMPACT_ATOMS: atom_id res chain seq x y z
N MET A 1 1.57 10.85 -13.42
CA MET A 1 0.23 10.78 -12.80
C MET A 1 -0.79 10.45 -13.88
N VAL A 2 -1.66 9.48 -13.64
CA VAL A 2 -2.66 9.01 -14.61
C VAL A 2 -4.07 9.46 -14.23
N ALA A 3 -4.36 9.53 -12.94
CA ALA A 3 -5.61 10.08 -12.41
C ALA A 3 -5.31 10.84 -11.11
N ASN A 4 -6.08 11.84 -10.82
CA ASN A 4 -5.89 12.68 -9.64
C ASN A 4 -7.24 13.10 -9.05
N SER A 5 -7.39 12.94 -7.76
CA SER A 5 -8.35 13.66 -6.94
C SER A 5 -7.54 14.53 -5.97
N GLY A 6 -7.96 15.76 -5.74
CA GLY A 6 -7.14 16.72 -4.99
C GLY A 6 -6.77 16.24 -3.58
N SER A 7 -5.53 16.46 -3.20
CA SER A 7 -5.01 16.21 -1.84
C SER A 7 -5.58 17.17 -0.78
N GLU A 8 -6.24 18.23 -1.21
CA GLU A 8 -6.88 19.22 -0.32
C GLU A 8 -8.13 18.69 0.40
N LYS A 9 -8.72 17.61 -0.14
CA LYS A 9 -9.84 16.92 0.50
C LYS A 9 -9.48 15.45 0.69
N PRO A 10 -9.71 14.85 1.86
CA PRO A 10 -9.37 13.46 2.12
C PRO A 10 -10.37 12.52 1.43
N SER A 11 -10.41 12.55 0.11
CA SER A 11 -11.31 11.73 -0.70
C SER A 11 -10.73 11.45 -2.08
N GLY A 12 -11.04 10.26 -2.60
CA GLY A 12 -10.64 9.84 -3.93
C GLY A 12 -9.26 9.19 -3.99
N ILE A 13 -8.75 9.02 -5.20
CA ILE A 13 -7.53 8.28 -5.48
C ILE A 13 -6.67 9.02 -6.50
N SER A 14 -5.35 8.98 -6.32
CA SER A 14 -4.37 9.43 -7.32
C SER A 14 -3.57 8.24 -7.81
N ILE A 15 -3.42 8.08 -9.12
CA ILE A 15 -2.69 6.95 -9.70
C ILE A 15 -1.46 7.46 -10.43
N TYR A 16 -0.32 6.85 -10.11
CA TYR A 16 0.99 7.18 -10.65
C TYR A 16 1.62 5.94 -11.28
N ASN A 17 2.19 6.08 -12.46
CA ASN A 17 3.12 5.10 -12.99
C ASN A 17 4.54 5.46 -12.56
N TYR A 18 5.32 4.47 -12.14
CA TYR A 18 6.71 4.66 -11.80
C TYR A 18 7.62 3.80 -12.66
N ARG A 19 8.81 4.31 -12.90
CA ARG A 19 9.94 3.59 -13.42
C ARG A 19 11.19 4.04 -12.68
N ALA A 20 11.91 3.10 -12.11
CA ALA A 20 13.08 3.35 -11.28
C ALA A 20 14.26 2.47 -11.71
N ASN A 21 15.46 3.04 -11.71
CA ASN A 21 16.74 2.37 -11.94
C ASN A 21 17.74 2.64 -10.81
N ARG A 22 17.29 3.27 -9.71
CA ARG A 22 18.05 3.53 -8.50
C ARG A 22 17.19 3.33 -7.29
N SER A 23 17.77 2.79 -6.23
CA SER A 23 17.15 2.72 -4.91
C SER A 23 17.00 4.13 -4.31
N MET A 24 16.02 4.29 -3.44
CA MET A 24 15.85 5.53 -2.67
C MET A 24 17.01 5.70 -1.68
N GLU A 25 17.57 6.90 -1.64
CA GLU A 25 18.57 7.30 -0.63
C GLU A 25 17.91 7.98 0.57
N ARG A 26 16.71 8.50 0.37
CA ARG A 26 15.90 9.24 1.35
C ARG A 26 14.84 8.33 1.96
N VAL A 27 14.48 8.62 3.19
CA VAL A 27 13.28 8.03 3.79
C VAL A 27 12.09 8.92 3.50
N PHE A 28 10.97 8.32 3.19
CA PHE A 28 9.76 9.03 2.79
C PHE A 28 8.57 8.58 3.64
N PHE A 29 7.62 9.48 3.89
CA PHE A 29 6.29 9.12 4.34
C PHE A 29 5.23 10.03 3.71
N ASN A 30 4.05 9.48 3.54
CA ASN A 30 2.92 10.17 2.95
C ASN A 30 1.88 10.48 4.04
N ALA A 31 1.68 11.78 4.33
CA ALA A 31 0.66 12.23 5.27
C ALA A 31 -0.71 12.46 4.61
N ASP A 32 -0.78 12.48 3.28
CA ASP A 32 -2.02 12.75 2.53
C ASP A 32 -2.88 11.48 2.35
N GLY A 33 -2.24 10.33 2.14
CA GLY A 33 -2.95 9.09 1.87
C GLY A 33 -2.11 7.84 2.15
N GLU A 34 -2.76 6.68 2.11
CA GLU A 34 -2.05 5.41 2.07
C GLU A 34 -1.64 5.08 0.63
N LEU A 35 -0.63 4.25 0.47
CA LEU A 35 -0.09 3.88 -0.83
C LEU A 35 -0.32 2.39 -1.09
N LEU A 36 -1.00 2.07 -2.17
CA LEU A 36 -1.02 0.74 -2.76
C LEU A 36 0.02 0.70 -3.87
N ILE A 37 1.07 -0.09 -3.70
CA ILE A 37 2.15 -0.24 -4.69
C ILE A 37 2.00 -1.60 -5.38
N VAL A 38 1.99 -1.58 -6.70
CA VAL A 38 1.84 -2.76 -7.54
C VAL A 38 3.04 -2.85 -8.50
N PRO A 39 4.05 -3.67 -8.18
CA PRO A 39 5.16 -3.91 -9.08
C PRO A 39 4.71 -4.72 -10.30
N GLU A 40 5.02 -4.23 -11.48
CA GLU A 40 4.84 -4.96 -12.76
C GLU A 40 6.12 -5.68 -13.16
N GLN A 41 7.27 -5.03 -12.92
CA GLN A 41 8.58 -5.55 -13.24
C GLN A 41 9.58 -5.14 -12.16
N GLY A 42 10.47 -6.07 -11.81
CA GLY A 42 11.51 -5.87 -10.80
C GLY A 42 10.99 -6.04 -9.38
N ARG A 43 11.84 -6.60 -8.53
CA ARG A 43 11.55 -6.86 -7.11
C ARG A 43 11.97 -5.65 -6.28
N LEU A 44 11.18 -5.38 -5.27
CA LEU A 44 11.38 -4.28 -4.34
C LEU A 44 11.64 -4.81 -2.93
N ARG A 45 12.59 -4.22 -2.23
CA ARG A 45 12.73 -4.34 -0.78
C ARG A 45 12.24 -3.04 -0.16
N ILE A 46 11.16 -3.11 0.59
CA ILE A 46 10.56 -1.97 1.26
C ILE A 46 10.96 -2.03 2.73
N ALA A 47 11.92 -1.20 3.12
CA ALA A 47 12.29 -1.03 4.51
C ALA A 47 11.36 0.02 5.13
N THR A 48 10.61 -0.36 6.13
CA THR A 48 9.70 0.52 6.86
C THR A 48 10.17 0.66 8.31
N GLU A 49 9.64 1.65 9.04
CA GLU A 49 9.90 1.78 10.47
C GLU A 49 9.38 0.58 11.29
N LEU A 50 8.48 -0.23 10.76
CA LEU A 50 7.89 -1.39 11.43
C LEU A 50 8.50 -2.73 10.97
N GLY A 51 9.38 -2.70 9.96
CA GLY A 51 10.05 -3.88 9.44
C GLY A 51 10.17 -3.87 7.93
N VAL A 52 10.58 -5.00 7.36
CA VAL A 52 10.94 -5.11 5.94
C VAL A 52 9.98 -6.04 5.21
N LEU A 53 9.53 -5.60 4.04
CA LEU A 53 8.76 -6.40 3.09
C LEU A 53 9.54 -6.52 1.77
N ASN A 54 9.75 -7.74 1.30
CA ASN A 54 10.18 -7.99 -0.07
C ASN A 54 8.95 -8.24 -0.92
N VAL A 55 8.85 -7.50 -2.02
CA VAL A 55 7.67 -7.51 -2.91
C VAL A 55 8.14 -7.80 -4.32
N GLU A 56 7.49 -8.74 -4.98
CA GLU A 56 7.79 -9.14 -6.36
C GLU A 56 6.57 -8.88 -7.29
N PRO A 57 6.76 -8.93 -8.62
CA PRO A 57 5.63 -8.91 -9.55
C PRO A 57 4.58 -9.96 -9.19
N LEU A 58 3.30 -9.62 -9.35
CA LEU A 58 2.11 -10.34 -8.89
C LEU A 58 1.85 -10.27 -7.37
N GLU A 59 2.62 -9.52 -6.62
CA GLU A 59 2.28 -9.12 -5.26
C GLU A 59 1.85 -7.65 -5.22
N ILE A 60 0.99 -7.33 -4.29
CA ILE A 60 0.62 -5.95 -3.94
C ILE A 60 1.07 -5.64 -2.52
N VAL A 61 1.39 -4.39 -2.26
CA VAL A 61 1.74 -3.94 -0.91
C VAL A 61 1.01 -2.64 -0.59
N VAL A 62 0.49 -2.57 0.62
CA VAL A 62 -0.15 -1.37 1.16
C VAL A 62 0.73 -0.80 2.26
N LEU A 63 1.04 0.49 2.13
CA LEU A 63 1.77 1.28 3.12
C LEU A 63 0.80 2.28 3.74
N PRO A 64 0.46 2.15 5.02
CA PRO A 64 -0.45 3.06 5.70
C PRO A 64 0.01 4.52 5.65
N ARG A 65 -0.94 5.44 5.75
CA ARG A 65 -0.68 6.87 5.88
C ARG A 65 0.24 7.15 7.08
N GLY A 66 1.26 7.96 6.87
CA GLY A 66 2.21 8.39 7.91
C GLY A 66 3.35 7.40 8.18
N LEU A 67 3.32 6.20 7.61
CA LEU A 67 4.39 5.22 7.76
C LEU A 67 5.65 5.66 7.02
N LYS A 68 6.79 5.66 7.73
CA LYS A 68 8.10 5.95 7.14
C LYS A 68 8.64 4.73 6.42
N PHE A 69 9.16 4.93 5.22
CA PHE A 69 9.73 3.84 4.43
C PHE A 69 10.81 4.31 3.45
N ARG A 70 11.60 3.35 2.98
CA ARG A 70 12.58 3.47 1.89
C ARG A 70 12.46 2.26 0.98
N ILE A 71 12.43 2.50 -0.33
CA ILE A 71 12.36 1.43 -1.34
C ILE A 71 13.75 1.21 -1.93
N GLU A 72 14.20 -0.02 -1.88
CA GLU A 72 15.43 -0.50 -2.48
C GLU A 72 15.10 -1.44 -3.64
N LEU A 73 15.78 -1.27 -4.76
CA LEU A 73 15.65 -2.16 -5.91
C LEU A 73 16.50 -3.41 -5.67
N LEU A 74 15.88 -4.58 -5.81
CA LEU A 74 16.58 -5.86 -5.78
C LEU A 74 17.06 -6.29 -7.18
N ASP A 75 16.54 -5.65 -8.22
CA ASP A 75 16.89 -5.84 -9.61
C ASP A 75 17.39 -4.53 -10.22
N ALA A 76 17.97 -4.58 -11.42
CA ALA A 76 18.57 -3.40 -12.08
C ALA A 76 17.56 -2.27 -12.34
N GLN A 77 16.29 -2.61 -12.49
CA GLN A 77 15.21 -1.66 -12.68
C GLN A 77 13.89 -2.22 -12.16
N ALA A 78 12.99 -1.32 -11.83
CA ALA A 78 11.62 -1.68 -11.48
C ALA A 78 10.64 -0.71 -12.13
N ARG A 79 9.43 -1.20 -12.44
CA ARG A 79 8.31 -0.41 -12.89
C ARG A 79 7.00 -0.98 -12.35
N GLY A 80 6.01 -0.16 -12.30
CA GLY A 80 4.68 -0.51 -11.84
C GLY A 80 3.82 0.73 -11.63
N TYR A 81 2.78 0.61 -10.84
CA TYR A 81 1.99 1.77 -10.47
C TYR A 81 1.83 1.89 -8.95
N VAL A 82 1.50 3.08 -8.53
CA VAL A 82 1.15 3.41 -7.15
C VAL A 82 -0.20 4.08 -7.17
N ALA A 83 -1.13 3.55 -6.40
CA ALA A 83 -2.39 4.19 -6.11
C ALA A 83 -2.30 4.83 -4.72
N GLU A 84 -2.45 6.14 -4.67
CA GLU A 84 -2.52 6.92 -3.43
C GLU A 84 -3.99 7.11 -3.07
N ASN A 85 -4.41 6.49 -1.99
CA ASN A 85 -5.77 6.55 -1.49
C ASN A 85 -5.89 7.65 -0.43
N HIS A 86 -6.63 8.69 -0.75
CA HIS A 86 -6.89 9.83 0.13
C HIS A 86 -8.10 9.62 1.05
N GLY A 87 -8.88 8.58 0.79
CA GLY A 87 -10.11 8.24 1.52
C GLY A 87 -9.89 7.35 2.74
N ALA A 88 -10.89 6.53 3.01
CA ALA A 88 -10.83 5.52 4.06
C ALA A 88 -9.78 4.45 3.72
N PRO A 89 -9.12 3.87 4.74
CA PRO A 89 -8.12 2.83 4.52
C PRO A 89 -8.65 1.63 3.73
N LEU A 90 -7.79 1.03 2.92
CA LEU A 90 -8.07 -0.20 2.21
C LEU A 90 -8.35 -1.33 3.20
N ARG A 91 -9.40 -2.09 2.94
CA ARG A 91 -9.81 -3.22 3.75
C ARG A 91 -10.32 -4.35 2.85
N LEU A 92 -10.51 -5.54 3.42
CA LEU A 92 -11.25 -6.60 2.75
C LEU A 92 -12.69 -6.13 2.48
N PRO A 93 -13.27 -6.51 1.34
CA PRO A 93 -14.68 -6.27 1.06
C PRO A 93 -15.58 -6.86 2.16
N ASP A 94 -16.75 -6.30 2.35
CA ASP A 94 -17.78 -6.89 3.19
C ASP A 94 -18.24 -8.23 2.61
N LEU A 95 -18.76 -9.10 3.46
CA LEU A 95 -19.26 -10.40 3.03
C LEU A 95 -20.46 -10.20 2.10
N GLY A 96 -20.43 -10.88 0.95
CA GLY A 96 -21.54 -10.89 0.02
C GLY A 96 -22.74 -11.74 0.49
N PRO A 97 -23.80 -11.86 -0.31
CA PRO A 97 -25.04 -12.58 0.03
C PRO A 97 -24.81 -14.05 0.44
N ILE A 98 -23.73 -14.66 -0.03
CA ILE A 98 -23.36 -16.05 0.32
C ILE A 98 -22.45 -16.15 1.54
N GLY A 99 -22.20 -15.05 2.25
CA GLY A 99 -21.29 -15.01 3.40
C GLY A 99 -19.81 -15.06 3.03
N SER A 100 -19.45 -14.71 1.79
CA SER A 100 -18.08 -14.66 1.31
C SER A 100 -17.81 -13.32 0.63
N ASN A 101 -16.61 -12.82 0.80
CA ASN A 101 -16.13 -11.56 0.22
C ASN A 101 -15.16 -11.79 -0.95
N GLY A 102 -15.42 -12.75 -1.81
CA GLY A 102 -14.43 -13.15 -2.77
C GLY A 102 -13.29 -13.87 -2.05
N LEU A 103 -12.19 -14.12 -2.39
CA LEU A 103 -11.37 -15.13 -1.78
C LEU A 103 -9.95 -14.65 -1.47
N ALA A 104 -9.86 -13.34 -1.21
CA ALA A 104 -8.71 -12.80 -0.50
C ALA A 104 -8.84 -13.20 0.98
N ASN A 105 -8.14 -14.24 1.38
CA ASN A 105 -8.20 -14.73 2.75
C ASN A 105 -7.33 -13.85 3.66
N PRO A 106 -7.83 -13.37 4.81
CA PRO A 106 -7.03 -12.55 5.74
C PRO A 106 -5.68 -13.16 6.12
N ARG A 107 -5.59 -14.47 6.26
CA ARG A 107 -4.34 -15.19 6.61
C ARG A 107 -3.24 -15.10 5.55
N ASP A 108 -3.57 -14.74 4.31
CA ASP A 108 -2.62 -14.64 3.21
C ASP A 108 -2.00 -13.23 3.10
N PHE A 109 -2.49 -12.27 3.90
CA PHE A 109 -1.90 -10.95 4.04
C PHE A 109 -0.73 -11.01 5.03
N LEU A 110 0.46 -10.70 4.55
CA LEU A 110 1.69 -10.81 5.33
C LEU A 110 2.14 -9.43 5.81
N THR A 111 2.32 -9.30 7.12
CA THR A 111 2.91 -8.12 7.76
C THR A 111 4.41 -8.34 8.01
N PRO A 112 5.22 -7.29 8.13
CA PRO A 112 6.63 -7.44 8.43
C PRO A 112 6.86 -7.89 9.88
N VAL A 113 7.98 -8.56 10.09
CA VAL A 113 8.53 -8.72 11.42
C VAL A 113 9.31 -7.45 11.77
N ALA A 114 9.25 -7.02 13.03
CA ALA A 114 9.98 -5.84 13.49
C ALA A 114 11.45 -5.91 13.09
N HIS A 115 11.94 -4.86 12.47
CA HIS A 115 13.32 -4.71 12.05
C HIS A 115 13.77 -3.28 12.31
N TYR A 116 14.87 -3.14 13.00
CA TYR A 116 15.37 -1.90 13.54
C TYR A 116 16.69 -1.52 12.88
N GLU A 117 16.79 -0.30 12.39
CA GLU A 117 18.03 0.26 11.86
C GLU A 117 18.73 1.13 12.91
N ASP A 118 19.84 0.67 13.49
CA ASP A 118 20.70 1.48 14.36
C ASP A 118 21.81 2.14 13.53
N LEU A 119 21.41 3.04 12.64
CA LEU A 119 22.33 3.74 11.76
C LEU A 119 22.43 5.20 12.17
N LYS A 120 23.58 5.58 12.75
CA LYS A 120 23.98 6.97 13.03
C LYS A 120 24.59 7.59 11.78
N LYS A 121 23.74 7.84 10.79
CA LYS A 121 24.12 8.44 9.51
C LYS A 121 23.14 9.54 9.18
N PRO A 122 23.59 10.71 8.72
CA PRO A 122 22.71 11.75 8.21
C PRO A 122 21.72 11.17 7.19
N THR A 123 20.45 11.37 7.45
CA THR A 123 19.37 10.83 6.62
C THR A 123 18.34 11.92 6.35
N THR A 124 18.06 12.15 5.07
CA THR A 124 17.00 13.06 4.67
C THR A 124 15.65 12.36 4.83
N LEU A 125 14.78 12.91 5.65
CA LEU A 125 13.38 12.50 5.75
C LEU A 125 12.52 13.44 4.92
N VAL A 126 11.74 12.87 3.99
CA VAL A 126 10.82 13.62 3.13
C VAL A 126 9.38 13.27 3.50
N GLN A 127 8.58 14.29 3.68
CA GLN A 127 7.14 14.18 3.92
C GLN A 127 6.37 14.74 2.71
N LYS A 128 5.33 14.04 2.28
CA LYS A 128 4.28 14.63 1.47
C LYS A 128 3.13 15.07 2.37
N PHE A 129 2.77 16.36 2.31
CA PHE A 129 1.66 16.92 3.08
C PHE A 129 0.95 18.00 2.26
N LEU A 130 -0.36 17.87 2.10
CA LEU A 130 -1.23 18.73 1.27
C LEU A 130 -0.71 18.87 -0.18
N GLY A 131 -0.17 17.77 -0.73
CA GLY A 131 0.38 17.73 -2.08
C GLY A 131 1.82 18.25 -2.21
N GLU A 132 2.34 18.93 -1.20
CA GLU A 132 3.67 19.50 -1.17
C GLU A 132 4.68 18.55 -0.52
N LEU A 133 5.94 18.70 -0.92
CA LEU A 133 7.05 17.94 -0.35
C LEU A 133 7.86 18.79 0.64
N TRP A 134 8.00 18.28 1.83
CA TRP A 134 8.79 18.86 2.91
C TRP A 134 9.93 17.93 3.25
N ALA A 135 11.09 18.48 3.59
CA ALA A 135 12.26 17.68 3.94
C ALA A 135 12.96 18.22 5.18
N CYS A 136 13.49 17.30 5.97
CA CYS A 136 14.39 17.63 7.08
C CYS A 136 15.56 16.64 7.11
N GLU A 137 16.68 17.08 7.68
CA GLU A 137 17.85 16.24 7.92
C GLU A 137 17.82 15.72 9.35
N LEU A 138 18.00 14.42 9.49
CA LEU A 138 18.18 13.74 10.76
C LEU A 138 19.61 13.23 10.88
N ASP A 139 20.13 13.09 12.09
CA ASP A 139 21.45 12.54 12.36
C ASP A 139 21.49 11.00 12.41
N HIS A 140 20.35 10.37 12.24
CA HIS A 140 20.16 8.92 12.29
C HIS A 140 19.10 8.45 11.32
N SER A 141 18.98 7.13 11.13
CA SER A 141 17.88 6.55 10.36
C SER A 141 16.58 6.62 11.14
N PRO A 142 15.48 7.16 10.57
CA PRO A 142 14.17 7.17 11.22
C PRO A 142 13.43 5.83 11.15
N LEU A 143 14.07 4.78 10.59
CA LEU A 143 13.53 3.41 10.55
C LEU A 143 14.00 2.62 11.78
N ASN A 144 13.85 3.19 12.96
CA ASN A 144 14.46 2.76 14.21
C ASN A 144 13.46 2.28 15.27
N VAL A 145 12.29 1.82 14.87
CA VAL A 145 11.31 1.23 15.79
C VAL A 145 11.73 -0.18 16.16
N VAL A 146 12.07 -0.37 17.42
CA VAL A 146 12.62 -1.64 17.95
C VAL A 146 11.55 -2.74 17.99
N ALA A 147 10.33 -2.38 18.35
CA ALA A 147 9.19 -3.28 18.45
C ALA A 147 7.89 -2.49 18.23
N TRP A 148 6.87 -3.16 17.74
CA TRP A 148 5.55 -2.57 17.56
C TRP A 148 4.46 -3.59 17.93
N HIS A 149 3.31 -3.05 18.27
CA HIS A 149 2.09 -3.79 18.53
C HIS A 149 0.90 -3.02 17.99
N GLY A 150 0.02 -3.67 17.27
CA GLY A 150 -1.14 -3.04 16.67
C GLY A 150 -1.41 -3.58 15.27
N ASN A 151 -2.42 -2.99 14.62
CA ASN A 151 -2.93 -3.43 13.32
C ASN A 151 -2.81 -2.38 12.20
N ASN A 152 -2.34 -1.16 12.51
CA ASN A 152 -2.03 -0.15 11.49
C ASN A 152 -0.60 -0.34 10.97
N VAL A 153 -0.39 -1.40 10.23
CA VAL A 153 0.92 -1.88 9.78
C VAL A 153 0.92 -2.05 8.27
N PRO A 154 2.09 -1.98 7.61
CA PRO A 154 2.17 -2.31 6.19
C PRO A 154 1.91 -3.80 5.99
N TYR A 155 1.32 -4.15 4.87
CA TYR A 155 1.08 -5.54 4.51
C TYR A 155 1.21 -5.76 3.02
N LYS A 156 1.50 -7.01 2.64
CA LYS A 156 1.52 -7.46 1.25
C LYS A 156 0.60 -8.65 1.04
N TYR A 157 0.17 -8.83 -0.19
CA TYR A 157 -0.67 -9.95 -0.61
C TYR A 157 -0.20 -10.48 -1.97
N ASP A 158 -0.14 -11.80 -2.11
CA ASP A 158 0.21 -12.48 -3.35
C ASP A 158 -1.07 -12.75 -4.17
N LEU A 159 -1.22 -12.08 -5.31
CA LEU A 159 -2.38 -12.17 -6.18
C LEU A 159 -2.58 -13.59 -6.75
N ARG A 160 -1.56 -14.44 -6.76
CA ARG A 160 -1.67 -15.84 -7.17
C ARG A 160 -2.51 -16.68 -6.19
N ARG A 161 -2.71 -16.18 -4.98
CA ARG A 161 -3.55 -16.81 -3.94
C ARG A 161 -5.01 -16.41 -4.03
N PHE A 162 -5.31 -15.41 -4.86
CA PHE A 162 -6.68 -14.96 -5.03
C PHE A 162 -7.46 -15.95 -5.90
N ASN A 163 -8.63 -16.34 -5.43
CA ASN A 163 -9.57 -17.14 -6.16
C ASN A 163 -10.91 -16.45 -6.25
N THR A 164 -11.61 -16.57 -7.37
CA THR A 164 -13.00 -16.16 -7.47
C THR A 164 -13.91 -17.27 -6.95
N LEU A 165 -14.98 -16.89 -6.25
CA LEU A 165 -15.97 -17.84 -5.77
C LEU A 165 -17.02 -18.11 -6.85
N GLY A 166 -17.32 -19.38 -7.13
CA GLY A 166 -18.33 -19.77 -8.09
C GLY A 166 -17.94 -19.53 -9.55
N THR A 167 -18.93 -19.48 -10.42
CA THR A 167 -18.73 -19.21 -11.84
C THR A 167 -18.66 -17.70 -12.08
N VAL A 168 -17.68 -17.28 -12.85
CA VAL A 168 -17.47 -15.87 -13.26
C VAL A 168 -18.47 -15.44 -14.32
N SER A 169 -19.36 -16.31 -14.71
CA SER A 169 -20.39 -16.04 -15.70
C SER A 169 -21.64 -15.50 -15.00
N PHE A 170 -22.51 -15.03 -15.77
CA PHE A 170 -23.90 -14.61 -15.62
C PHE A 170 -24.57 -14.66 -14.22
N ASP A 171 -24.14 -15.52 -13.32
CA ASP A 171 -24.83 -15.83 -12.06
C ASP A 171 -24.33 -15.03 -10.85
N HIS A 172 -23.23 -14.30 -10.98
CA HIS A 172 -22.65 -13.54 -9.86
C HIS A 172 -22.43 -12.08 -10.25
N PRO A 173 -23.47 -11.26 -10.18
CA PRO A 173 -23.33 -9.82 -10.39
C PRO A 173 -22.64 -9.10 -9.23
N ASP A 174 -22.34 -9.79 -8.12
CA ASP A 174 -21.67 -9.20 -6.97
C ASP A 174 -20.19 -8.89 -7.29
N PRO A 175 -19.79 -7.62 -7.39
CA PRO A 175 -18.43 -7.23 -7.71
C PRO A 175 -17.40 -7.65 -6.66
N SER A 176 -17.82 -7.99 -5.44
CA SER A 176 -16.93 -8.42 -4.36
C SER A 176 -16.17 -9.71 -4.67
N ILE A 177 -16.71 -10.58 -5.54
CA ILE A 177 -16.04 -11.82 -5.96
C ILE A 177 -14.75 -11.59 -6.75
N PHE A 178 -14.55 -10.39 -7.28
CA PHE A 178 -13.34 -9.99 -8.02
C PHE A 178 -12.45 -9.03 -7.25
N THR A 179 -12.84 -8.65 -6.04
CA THR A 179 -12.22 -7.58 -5.30
C THR A 179 -11.30 -8.13 -4.21
N VAL A 180 -10.03 -7.79 -4.27
CA VAL A 180 -9.05 -8.13 -3.22
C VAL A 180 -9.19 -7.17 -2.03
N LEU A 181 -9.22 -5.88 -2.31
CA LEU A 181 -9.33 -4.80 -1.31
C LEU A 181 -10.29 -3.73 -1.79
N THR A 182 -10.99 -3.13 -0.87
CA THR A 182 -11.89 -2.00 -1.12
C THR A 182 -11.55 -0.81 -0.22
N SER A 183 -11.81 0.39 -0.71
CA SER A 183 -11.80 1.61 0.09
C SER A 183 -13.23 2.12 0.19
N PRO A 184 -13.90 1.98 1.34
CA PRO A 184 -15.29 2.40 1.48
C PRO A 184 -15.40 3.92 1.36
N THR A 185 -16.45 4.39 0.70
CA THR A 185 -16.76 5.81 0.64
C THR A 185 -17.59 6.21 1.87
N SER A 186 -17.54 7.49 2.22
CA SER A 186 -18.40 8.05 3.28
C SER A 186 -19.86 8.21 2.83
N CYS A 187 -20.18 7.98 1.57
CA CYS A 187 -21.50 8.07 1.02
C CYS A 187 -22.21 6.72 1.15
N LEU A 188 -23.18 6.65 2.07
CA LEU A 188 -23.97 5.45 2.33
C LEU A 188 -24.75 4.93 1.12
N LEU A 189 -25.02 5.80 0.13
CA LEU A 189 -25.75 5.42 -1.10
C LEU A 189 -24.90 4.57 -2.05
N TYR A 190 -23.56 4.64 -1.98
CA TYR A 190 -22.68 3.85 -2.83
C TYR A 190 -22.23 2.52 -2.19
N THR A 191 -22.54 2.29 -0.93
CA THR A 191 -22.20 1.05 -0.22
C THR A 191 -23.28 -0.01 -0.28
N SER A 192 -24.50 0.36 -0.71
CA SER A 192 -25.64 -0.56 -0.77
C SER A 192 -25.92 -1.13 -2.16
N ASP A 193 -25.34 -0.55 -3.21
CA ASP A 193 -25.62 -0.94 -4.61
C ASP A 193 -24.37 -1.38 -5.39
N ALA A 194 -23.26 -1.65 -4.72
CA ALA A 194 -22.02 -2.11 -5.34
C ALA A 194 -21.77 -3.59 -5.03
#